data_29c53f8f2baf749f5b2eca48c81c131f
#
_entry.id   29c53f8f2baf749f5b2eca48c81c131f
#
_cell.length_a   1.000
_cell.length_b   1.000
_cell.length_c   1.000
_cell.angle_alpha   90.00
_cell.angle_beta   90.00
_cell.angle_gamma   90.00
#
_symmetry.space_group_name_H-M   'P 1'
#
loop_
_entity.id
_entity.type
_entity.pdbx_description
1 polymer ?
#
loop_
_entity_poly.entity_id
_entity_poly.type
_entity_poly.pdbx_seq_one_letter_code
_entity_poly.pdbx_strand_id
1 'polypeptide(L)'
;DTEHEARIAINHGQFELQLDYSQNYDEAYSENNLDTILQNNPLNDSLIKEIKSIPGVTDVLTREIVSADLNGTKFPVAIVNQEDFEMMRGDGDIGSMDYAQAVKNGDVFFGWSMWMEADGYSAGAPITFNFDNGSGTYTYHGKIAGSFVSADTYLVIPEEVYRSVDPKGTSYGYLWVDCAKKDVASVEQSLNDLLSDTSHIKLNTYHAELQTAEYASRMMKLGCYLFMAIVGLIGFMNLANTMIINITTK
;
A
#
# COMPACT_ATOMS: atom_id res chain seq x y z
N ASP A 1 -14.04 -9.58 6.99
CA ASP A 1 -13.15 -10.49 7.72
C ASP A 1 -11.89 -9.73 8.13
N THR A 2 -11.64 -9.64 9.45
CA THR A 2 -10.53 -8.86 10.03
C THR A 2 -9.14 -9.36 9.59
N GLU A 3 -9.00 -10.66 9.34
CA GLU A 3 -7.76 -11.22 8.79
C GLU A 3 -7.52 -10.76 7.34
N HIS A 4 -8.58 -10.65 6.56
CA HIS A 4 -8.50 -10.12 5.19
C HIS A 4 -8.12 -8.64 5.18
N GLU A 5 -8.73 -7.82 6.06
CA GLU A 5 -8.37 -6.40 6.21
C GLU A 5 -6.90 -6.22 6.62
N ALA A 6 -6.41 -7.02 7.59
CA ALA A 6 -5.01 -6.98 7.99
C ALA A 6 -4.06 -7.42 6.84
N ARG A 7 -4.49 -8.34 5.97
CA ARG A 7 -3.70 -8.76 4.80
C ARG A 7 -3.72 -7.74 3.66
N ILE A 8 -4.76 -6.92 3.55
CA ILE A 8 -4.73 -5.76 2.63
C ILE A 8 -3.71 -4.73 3.12
N ALA A 9 -3.61 -4.50 4.44
CA ALA A 9 -2.66 -3.55 5.00
C ALA A 9 -1.21 -4.03 4.92
N ILE A 10 -0.97 -5.35 5.12
CA ILE A 10 0.36 -5.96 4.96
C ILE A 10 0.25 -7.11 3.97
N ASN A 11 0.65 -6.86 2.73
CA ASN A 11 0.48 -7.79 1.61
C ASN A 11 1.22 -9.11 1.84
N HIS A 12 2.39 -9.07 2.50
CA HIS A 12 3.27 -10.22 2.68
C HIS A 12 3.86 -10.31 4.08
N GLY A 13 4.20 -11.54 4.47
CA GLY A 13 4.97 -11.83 5.68
C GLY A 13 4.29 -11.38 6.97
N GLN A 14 5.10 -11.14 7.98
CA GLN A 14 4.67 -10.69 9.30
C GLN A 14 4.99 -9.22 9.55
N PHE A 15 5.96 -8.67 8.83
CA PHE A 15 6.42 -7.29 8.98
C PHE A 15 6.57 -6.62 7.62
N GLU A 16 6.24 -5.34 7.57
CA GLU A 16 6.48 -4.47 6.44
C GLU A 16 7.32 -3.28 6.88
N LEU A 17 8.43 -3.07 6.19
CA LEU A 17 9.22 -1.86 6.28
C LEU A 17 8.93 -1.00 5.05
N GLN A 18 8.47 0.20 5.28
CA GLN A 18 8.10 1.15 4.23
C GLN A 18 8.89 2.44 4.38
N LEU A 19 9.31 3.04 3.27
CA LEU A 19 9.85 4.40 3.30
C LEU A 19 8.78 5.36 3.80
N ASP A 20 9.13 6.15 4.83
CA ASP A 20 8.28 7.19 5.41
C ASP A 20 8.63 8.53 4.76
N TYR A 21 7.81 8.95 3.80
CA TYR A 21 7.98 10.18 3.05
C TYR A 21 6.66 10.97 3.02
N SER A 22 6.78 12.30 2.83
CA SER A 22 5.61 13.16 2.71
C SER A 22 4.91 12.93 1.37
N GLN A 23 3.58 12.73 1.43
CA GLN A 23 2.74 12.74 0.23
C GLN A 23 2.48 14.16 -0.31
N ASN A 24 2.88 15.18 0.45
CA ASN A 24 2.74 16.58 0.05
C ASN A 24 3.97 17.02 -0.75
N TYR A 25 3.91 16.85 -2.06
CA TYR A 25 4.99 17.21 -2.99
C TYR A 25 5.09 18.72 -3.28
N ASP A 26 4.15 19.54 -2.79
CA ASP A 26 4.19 21.02 -2.95
C ASP A 26 5.31 21.65 -2.12
N GLU A 27 5.82 20.96 -1.12
CA GLU A 27 7.02 21.37 -0.37
C GLU A 27 8.29 20.96 -1.15
N ALA A 28 8.57 21.65 -2.25
CA ALA A 28 9.84 21.51 -2.95
C ALA A 28 10.99 21.68 -1.94
N TYR A 29 11.86 20.66 -1.81
CA TYR A 29 13.03 20.63 -0.89
C TYR A 29 12.77 20.24 0.58
N SER A 30 11.62 19.69 0.93
CA SER A 30 11.46 19.04 2.23
C SER A 30 12.41 17.82 2.34
N GLU A 31 13.07 17.65 3.49
CA GLU A 31 13.90 16.47 3.79
C GLU A 31 13.08 15.17 3.74
N ASN A 32 11.74 15.29 3.81
CA ASN A 32 10.80 14.17 3.77
C ASN A 32 10.28 13.86 2.35
N ASN A 33 10.75 14.53 1.32
CA ASN A 33 10.34 14.19 -0.06
C ASN A 33 11.00 12.89 -0.50
N LEU A 34 10.26 12.08 -1.27
CA LEU A 34 10.74 10.78 -1.75
C LEU A 34 12.04 10.89 -2.53
N ASP A 35 12.17 11.84 -3.46
CA ASP A 35 13.37 12.05 -4.25
C ASP A 35 14.60 12.43 -3.39
N THR A 36 14.39 13.15 -2.29
CA THR A 36 15.45 13.47 -1.32
C THR A 36 15.88 12.22 -0.53
N ILE A 37 14.91 11.44 -0.04
CA ILE A 37 15.17 10.22 0.71
C ILE A 37 15.89 9.18 -0.17
N LEU A 38 15.51 9.04 -1.45
CA LEU A 38 16.12 8.10 -2.38
C LEU A 38 17.61 8.37 -2.66
N GLN A 39 18.10 9.60 -2.47
CA GLN A 39 19.54 9.93 -2.60
C GLN A 39 20.40 9.23 -1.53
N ASN A 40 19.83 9.02 -0.33
CA ASN A 40 20.43 8.26 0.78
C ASN A 40 19.42 7.24 1.31
N ASN A 41 18.93 6.39 0.43
CA ASN A 41 17.88 5.46 0.75
C ASN A 41 18.25 4.54 1.92
N PRO A 42 17.54 4.62 3.07
CA PRO A 42 17.81 3.75 4.21
C PRO A 42 17.41 2.29 3.95
N LEU A 43 16.45 2.03 3.04
CA LEU A 43 16.15 0.69 2.55
C LEU A 43 17.15 0.31 1.45
N ASN A 44 18.27 -0.28 1.83
CA ASN A 44 19.38 -0.63 0.94
C ASN A 44 19.84 -2.08 1.14
N ASP A 45 20.70 -2.54 0.27
CA ASP A 45 21.21 -3.92 0.30
C ASP A 45 21.90 -4.31 1.61
N SER A 46 22.53 -3.34 2.30
CA SER A 46 23.15 -3.60 3.62
C SER A 46 22.10 -3.94 4.64
N LEU A 47 21.03 -3.11 4.75
CA LEU A 47 19.94 -3.35 5.66
C LEU A 47 19.21 -4.68 5.35
N ILE A 48 18.96 -4.97 4.08
CA ILE A 48 18.34 -6.25 3.66
C ILE A 48 19.20 -7.44 4.12
N LYS A 49 20.52 -7.36 3.97
CA LYS A 49 21.42 -8.40 4.41
C LYS A 49 21.42 -8.57 5.93
N GLU A 50 21.37 -7.48 6.67
CA GLU A 50 21.25 -7.52 8.14
C GLU A 50 19.93 -8.14 8.57
N ILE A 51 18.80 -7.75 7.96
CA ILE A 51 17.48 -8.34 8.23
C ILE A 51 17.49 -9.85 7.94
N LYS A 52 18.03 -10.28 6.81
CA LYS A 52 18.16 -11.70 6.44
C LYS A 52 19.04 -12.48 7.41
N SER A 53 19.89 -11.83 8.19
CA SER A 53 20.73 -12.47 9.21
C SER A 53 20.05 -12.60 10.57
N ILE A 54 18.89 -11.98 10.79
CA ILE A 54 18.13 -12.07 12.04
C ILE A 54 17.64 -13.52 12.22
N PRO A 55 17.93 -14.17 13.37
CA PRO A 55 17.44 -15.52 13.64
C PRO A 55 15.92 -15.59 13.61
N GLY A 56 15.37 -16.52 12.82
CA GLY A 56 13.93 -16.71 12.67
C GLY A 56 13.34 -16.07 11.40
N VAL A 57 14.05 -15.15 10.75
CA VAL A 57 13.66 -14.64 9.43
C VAL A 57 13.78 -15.75 8.39
N THR A 58 12.73 -15.98 7.62
CA THR A 58 12.65 -17.05 6.62
C THR A 58 12.71 -16.51 5.20
N ASP A 59 12.15 -15.30 4.97
CA ASP A 59 12.17 -14.65 3.67
C ASP A 59 12.12 -13.13 3.80
N VAL A 60 12.61 -12.43 2.76
CA VAL A 60 12.53 -10.97 2.62
C VAL A 60 12.22 -10.65 1.17
N LEU A 61 11.01 -10.18 0.92
CA LEU A 61 10.57 -9.69 -0.38
C LEU A 61 10.79 -8.18 -0.46
N THR A 62 10.96 -7.68 -1.67
CA THR A 62 11.26 -6.26 -1.93
C THR A 62 10.37 -5.71 -3.03
N ARG A 63 9.95 -4.46 -2.88
CA ARG A 63 9.37 -3.67 -3.97
C ARG A 63 10.17 -2.39 -4.13
N GLU A 64 10.52 -2.08 -5.36
CA GLU A 64 11.20 -0.83 -5.66
C GLU A 64 10.18 0.31 -5.83
N ILE A 65 10.63 1.52 -5.51
CA ILE A 65 9.88 2.76 -5.69
C ILE A 65 10.80 3.82 -6.27
N VAL A 66 10.25 4.64 -7.16
CA VAL A 66 10.97 5.80 -7.72
C VAL A 66 10.08 7.03 -7.62
N SER A 67 10.69 8.21 -7.58
CA SER A 67 9.97 9.47 -7.69
C SER A 67 9.85 9.85 -9.15
N ALA A 68 8.63 10.13 -9.61
CA ALA A 68 8.37 10.54 -11.00
C ALA A 68 7.82 11.97 -11.07
N ASP A 69 8.02 12.61 -12.21
CA ASP A 69 7.48 13.93 -12.55
C ASP A 69 6.68 13.83 -13.85
N LEU A 70 5.40 14.17 -13.78
CA LEU A 70 4.50 14.31 -14.92
C LEU A 70 4.02 15.75 -14.98
N ASN A 71 4.52 16.50 -15.95
CA ASN A 71 4.15 17.90 -16.17
C ASN A 71 4.38 18.81 -14.94
N GLY A 72 5.43 18.56 -14.16
CA GLY A 72 5.77 19.32 -12.96
C GLY A 72 5.10 18.86 -11.68
N THR A 73 4.27 17.82 -11.74
CA THR A 73 3.70 17.16 -10.56
C THR A 73 4.46 15.89 -10.25
N LYS A 74 5.02 15.81 -9.04
CA LYS A 74 5.76 14.63 -8.57
C LYS A 74 4.84 13.62 -7.91
N PHE A 75 5.17 12.35 -8.07
CA PHE A 75 4.43 11.23 -7.49
C PHE A 75 5.28 9.95 -7.38
N PRO A 76 4.93 9.01 -6.50
CA PRO A 76 5.60 7.72 -6.38
C PRO A 76 5.18 6.76 -7.50
N VAL A 77 6.14 5.99 -8.01
CA VAL A 77 5.93 4.89 -8.96
C VAL A 77 6.48 3.61 -8.38
N ALA A 78 5.66 2.57 -8.30
CA ALA A 78 6.09 1.23 -7.90
C ALA A 78 6.69 0.48 -9.09
N ILE A 79 7.80 -0.20 -8.86
CA ILE A 79 8.41 -1.13 -9.78
C ILE A 79 8.15 -2.53 -9.25
N VAL A 80 7.39 -3.33 -10.01
CA VAL A 80 6.88 -4.62 -9.55
C VAL A 80 7.44 -5.76 -10.38
N ASN A 81 7.87 -6.83 -9.72
CA ASN A 81 8.20 -8.09 -10.36
C ASN A 81 6.94 -8.92 -10.67
N GLN A 82 7.11 -10.08 -11.29
CA GLN A 82 5.99 -10.92 -11.68
C GLN A 82 5.14 -11.35 -10.49
N GLU A 83 5.75 -11.74 -9.37
CA GLU A 83 5.04 -12.22 -8.18
C GLU A 83 4.18 -11.11 -7.57
N ASP A 84 4.76 -9.94 -7.40
CA ASP A 84 4.10 -8.75 -6.89
C ASP A 84 2.95 -8.27 -7.80
N PHE A 85 3.17 -8.30 -9.13
CA PHE A 85 2.15 -7.98 -10.11
C PHE A 85 0.94 -8.92 -10.05
N GLU A 86 1.17 -10.22 -9.96
CA GLU A 86 0.07 -11.21 -9.90
C GLU A 86 -0.72 -11.11 -8.60
N MET A 87 -0.09 -10.71 -7.51
CA MET A 87 -0.81 -10.42 -6.26
C MET A 87 -1.69 -9.20 -6.37
N MET A 88 -1.14 -8.09 -6.87
CA MET A 88 -1.89 -6.85 -7.08
C MET A 88 -3.04 -7.06 -8.09
N ARG A 89 -2.86 -7.96 -9.05
CA ARG A 89 -3.86 -8.28 -10.08
C ARG A 89 -5.15 -8.85 -9.51
N GLY A 90 -5.10 -9.62 -8.43
CA GLY A 90 -6.30 -10.17 -7.78
C GLY A 90 -7.31 -9.12 -7.36
N ASP A 91 -6.85 -7.89 -7.09
CA ASP A 91 -7.65 -6.76 -6.61
C ASP A 91 -7.86 -5.67 -7.67
N GLY A 92 -7.33 -5.84 -8.92
CA GLY A 92 -7.28 -4.80 -9.93
C GLY A 92 -8.15 -5.04 -11.17
N ASP A 93 -8.54 -3.95 -11.84
CA ASP A 93 -9.25 -3.98 -13.14
C ASP A 93 -8.25 -3.86 -14.30
N ILE A 94 -7.28 -4.77 -14.35
CA ILE A 94 -6.35 -4.89 -15.48
C ILE A 94 -6.82 -5.91 -16.53
N GLY A 95 -8.04 -6.40 -16.37
CA GLY A 95 -8.66 -7.37 -17.28
C GLY A 95 -7.92 -8.71 -17.32
N SER A 96 -7.77 -9.29 -18.51
CA SER A 96 -7.08 -10.57 -18.73
C SER A 96 -5.57 -10.42 -18.96
N MET A 97 -5.01 -9.21 -18.84
CA MET A 97 -3.59 -8.98 -19.09
C MET A 97 -2.73 -9.65 -18.01
N ASP A 98 -1.72 -10.39 -18.44
CA ASP A 98 -0.70 -10.98 -17.58
C ASP A 98 0.59 -10.16 -17.60
N TYR A 99 1.50 -10.49 -16.68
CA TYR A 99 2.78 -9.81 -16.55
C TYR A 99 3.61 -9.83 -17.84
N ALA A 100 3.70 -11.00 -18.49
CA ALA A 100 4.47 -11.14 -19.73
C ALA A 100 3.91 -10.27 -20.86
N GLN A 101 2.60 -10.13 -20.94
CA GLN A 101 1.96 -9.23 -21.90
C GLN A 101 2.24 -7.77 -21.59
N ALA A 102 2.17 -7.38 -20.31
CA ALA A 102 2.49 -6.02 -19.84
C ALA A 102 3.94 -5.66 -20.18
N VAL A 103 4.89 -6.55 -19.88
CA VAL A 103 6.31 -6.37 -20.22
C VAL A 103 6.51 -6.21 -21.73
N LYS A 104 5.91 -7.11 -22.54
CA LYS A 104 6.03 -7.07 -24.01
C LYS A 104 5.52 -5.78 -24.62
N ASN A 105 4.46 -5.21 -24.04
CA ASN A 105 3.85 -3.97 -24.53
C ASN A 105 4.56 -2.71 -24.03
N GLY A 106 5.37 -2.79 -22.97
CA GLY A 106 5.85 -1.62 -22.23
C GLY A 106 4.71 -0.88 -21.53
N ASP A 107 3.82 -1.63 -20.90
CA ASP A 107 2.61 -1.06 -20.27
C ASP A 107 2.90 -0.44 -18.90
N VAL A 108 2.13 0.62 -18.59
CA VAL A 108 2.07 1.29 -17.30
C VAL A 108 0.66 1.17 -16.75
N PHE A 109 0.53 1.07 -15.45
CA PHE A 109 -0.76 1.00 -14.77
C PHE A 109 -0.90 2.13 -13.78
N PHE A 110 -2.11 2.63 -13.58
CA PHE A 110 -2.42 3.47 -12.44
C PHE A 110 -2.58 2.62 -11.17
N GLY A 111 -2.14 3.16 -10.04
CA GLY A 111 -2.33 2.50 -8.76
C GLY A 111 -3.80 2.47 -8.33
N TRP A 112 -4.60 3.41 -8.82
CA TRP A 112 -6.03 3.49 -8.53
C TRP A 112 -6.81 4.10 -9.71
N SER A 113 -7.96 3.51 -10.05
CA SER A 113 -8.80 3.96 -11.17
C SER A 113 -9.29 5.40 -11.03
N MET A 114 -9.59 5.85 -9.80
CA MET A 114 -10.02 7.23 -9.54
C MET A 114 -8.94 8.26 -9.92
N TRP A 115 -7.66 7.96 -9.74
CA TRP A 115 -6.60 8.88 -10.17
C TRP A 115 -6.50 8.95 -11.69
N MET A 116 -6.63 7.79 -12.36
CA MET A 116 -6.65 7.74 -13.83
C MET A 116 -7.78 8.60 -14.42
N GLU A 117 -8.98 8.48 -13.87
CA GLU A 117 -10.16 9.24 -14.30
C GLU A 117 -10.04 10.73 -13.97
N ALA A 118 -9.60 11.07 -12.75
CA ALA A 118 -9.45 12.46 -12.30
C ALA A 118 -8.47 13.26 -13.16
N ASP A 119 -7.40 12.61 -13.63
CA ASP A 119 -6.38 13.24 -14.49
C ASP A 119 -6.70 13.12 -15.98
N GLY A 120 -7.87 12.60 -16.33
CA GLY A 120 -8.36 12.54 -17.71
C GLY A 120 -7.68 11.48 -18.57
N TYR A 121 -7.05 10.49 -17.97
CA TYR A 121 -6.44 9.38 -18.70
C TYR A 121 -7.44 8.26 -18.98
N SER A 122 -7.14 7.47 -20.01
CA SER A 122 -7.91 6.27 -20.36
C SER A 122 -6.97 5.14 -20.76
N ALA A 123 -7.44 3.91 -20.64
CA ALA A 123 -6.70 2.75 -21.14
C ALA A 123 -6.38 2.91 -22.63
N GLY A 124 -5.16 2.61 -23.00
CA GLY A 124 -4.64 2.78 -24.35
C GLY A 124 -3.95 4.14 -24.61
N ALA A 125 -4.10 5.14 -23.73
CA ALA A 125 -3.47 6.44 -23.90
C ALA A 125 -1.94 6.35 -23.69
N PRO A 126 -1.14 7.10 -24.48
CA PRO A 126 0.30 7.23 -24.24
C PRO A 126 0.55 8.07 -22.99
N ILE A 127 1.61 7.74 -22.27
CA ILE A 127 2.10 8.50 -21.11
C ILE A 127 3.61 8.67 -21.20
N THR A 128 4.09 9.85 -20.85
CA THR A 128 5.53 10.15 -20.76
C THR A 128 5.78 10.89 -19.46
N PHE A 129 6.71 10.42 -18.67
CA PHE A 129 7.12 11.07 -17.44
C PHE A 129 8.62 10.88 -17.19
N ASN A 130 9.18 11.75 -16.37
CA ASN A 130 10.54 11.62 -15.90
C ASN A 130 10.52 10.99 -14.50
N PHE A 131 11.51 10.15 -14.18
CA PHE A 131 11.67 9.61 -12.85
C PHE A 131 13.09 9.74 -12.35
N ASP A 132 13.23 9.77 -11.02
CA ASP A 132 14.48 9.81 -10.30
C ASP A 132 14.51 8.66 -9.29
N ASN A 133 15.55 7.83 -9.36
CA ASN A 133 15.78 6.71 -8.44
C ASN A 133 16.88 6.98 -7.40
N GLY A 134 17.31 8.24 -7.26
CA GLY A 134 18.44 8.64 -6.41
C GLY A 134 19.80 8.52 -7.10
N SER A 135 19.88 7.85 -8.26
CA SER A 135 21.11 7.69 -9.05
C SER A 135 21.14 8.57 -10.30
N GLY A 136 19.99 9.07 -10.74
CA GLY A 136 19.84 9.92 -11.93
C GLY A 136 18.39 10.08 -12.35
N THR A 137 18.17 10.97 -13.32
CA THR A 137 16.87 11.26 -13.90
C THR A 137 16.76 10.58 -15.26
N TYR A 138 15.67 9.86 -15.48
CA TYR A 138 15.38 9.08 -16.68
C TYR A 138 14.02 9.45 -17.23
N THR A 139 13.86 9.37 -18.57
CA THR A 139 12.56 9.59 -19.23
C THR A 139 11.98 8.25 -19.65
N TYR A 140 10.73 8.03 -19.27
CA TYR A 140 9.96 6.86 -19.66
C TYR A 140 8.85 7.24 -20.64
N HIS A 141 8.69 6.43 -21.68
CA HIS A 141 7.62 6.53 -22.67
C HIS A 141 6.85 5.20 -22.64
N GLY A 142 5.58 5.24 -22.27
CA GLY A 142 4.76 4.06 -22.14
C GLY A 142 3.33 4.26 -22.61
N LYS A 143 2.51 3.24 -22.35
CA LYS A 143 1.10 3.21 -22.64
C LYS A 143 0.35 2.76 -21.38
N ILE A 144 -0.71 3.46 -21.05
CA ILE A 144 -1.58 3.11 -19.93
C ILE A 144 -2.39 1.88 -20.31
N ALA A 145 -2.28 0.79 -19.57
CA ALA A 145 -3.02 -0.43 -19.84
C ALA A 145 -4.28 -0.58 -18.98
N GLY A 146 -4.30 0.04 -17.80
CA GLY A 146 -5.41 0.00 -16.86
C GLY A 146 -5.02 0.51 -15.49
N SER A 147 -5.72 0.06 -14.47
CA SER A 147 -5.47 0.45 -13.07
C SER A 147 -5.58 -0.74 -12.13
N PHE A 148 -4.80 -0.70 -11.05
CA PHE A 148 -5.02 -1.54 -9.87
C PHE A 148 -6.07 -0.89 -8.95
N VAL A 149 -6.50 -1.60 -7.90
CA VAL A 149 -7.52 -1.08 -6.96
C VAL A 149 -6.90 -0.47 -5.72
N SER A 150 -5.71 -0.90 -5.34
CA SER A 150 -5.15 -0.60 -4.02
C SER A 150 -3.64 -0.42 -3.97
N ALA A 151 -3.00 0.02 -5.06
CA ALA A 151 -1.58 0.37 -4.97
C ALA A 151 -1.40 1.70 -4.23
N ASP A 152 -0.47 1.73 -3.27
CA ASP A 152 -0.12 2.95 -2.52
C ASP A 152 0.68 3.96 -3.35
N THR A 153 0.94 3.64 -4.60
CA THR A 153 1.69 4.46 -5.56
C THR A 153 0.81 4.92 -6.70
N TYR A 154 1.10 6.09 -7.25
CA TYR A 154 0.32 6.68 -8.32
C TYR A 154 0.37 5.86 -9.61
N LEU A 155 1.57 5.38 -9.99
CA LEU A 155 1.76 4.48 -11.12
C LEU A 155 2.48 3.19 -10.70
N VAL A 156 2.31 2.17 -11.52
CA VAL A 156 2.96 0.86 -11.39
C VAL A 156 3.58 0.48 -12.73
N ILE A 157 4.84 0.05 -12.72
CA ILE A 157 5.57 -0.38 -13.91
C ILE A 157 6.15 -1.78 -13.66
N PRO A 158 6.04 -2.72 -14.63
CA PRO A 158 6.76 -3.99 -14.56
C PRO A 158 8.28 -3.80 -14.49
N GLU A 159 8.96 -4.62 -13.72
CA GLU A 159 10.41 -4.51 -13.48
C GLU A 159 11.23 -4.53 -14.77
N GLU A 160 10.98 -5.45 -15.70
CA GLU A 160 11.73 -5.54 -16.95
C GLU A 160 11.54 -4.31 -17.83
N VAL A 161 10.36 -3.69 -17.78
CA VAL A 161 10.10 -2.43 -18.48
C VAL A 161 10.95 -1.32 -17.89
N TYR A 162 10.99 -1.20 -16.56
CA TYR A 162 11.83 -0.24 -15.86
C TYR A 162 13.32 -0.50 -16.15
N ARG A 163 13.78 -1.75 -16.10
CA ARG A 163 15.18 -2.12 -16.37
C ARG A 163 15.61 -1.82 -17.80
N SER A 164 14.69 -1.71 -18.74
CA SER A 164 15.04 -1.29 -20.11
C SER A 164 15.47 0.16 -20.20
N VAL A 165 15.05 0.99 -19.24
CA VAL A 165 15.41 2.43 -19.13
C VAL A 165 16.60 2.63 -18.18
N ASP A 166 16.59 1.97 -17.02
CA ASP A 166 17.63 2.02 -16.01
C ASP A 166 18.07 0.62 -15.55
N PRO A 167 18.99 -0.03 -16.29
CA PRO A 167 19.37 -1.42 -16.02
C PRO A 167 20.13 -1.63 -14.70
N LYS A 168 20.60 -0.57 -14.06
CA LYS A 168 21.43 -0.65 -12.85
C LYS A 168 20.78 0.01 -11.63
N GLY A 169 19.74 0.77 -11.83
CA GLY A 169 19.06 1.48 -10.74
C GLY A 169 18.34 0.49 -9.83
N THR A 170 18.54 0.65 -8.51
CA THR A 170 17.77 -0.01 -7.47
C THR A 170 17.38 1.02 -6.43
N SER A 171 16.11 1.05 -6.03
CA SER A 171 15.63 1.91 -4.97
C SER A 171 14.44 1.25 -4.27
N TYR A 172 14.74 0.58 -3.16
CA TYR A 172 13.69 -0.12 -2.41
C TYR A 172 12.78 0.88 -1.70
N GLY A 173 11.46 0.66 -1.82
CA GLY A 173 10.44 1.42 -1.11
C GLY A 173 9.74 0.60 -0.04
N TYR A 174 9.73 -0.72 -0.23
CA TYR A 174 9.08 -1.67 0.66
C TYR A 174 9.95 -2.93 0.83
N LEU A 175 9.99 -3.43 2.04
CA LEU A 175 10.51 -4.75 2.38
C LEU A 175 9.43 -5.47 3.17
N TRP A 176 9.11 -6.70 2.80
CA TRP A 176 8.27 -7.59 3.59
C TRP A 176 9.12 -8.71 4.17
N VAL A 177 9.05 -8.85 5.48
CA VAL A 177 9.84 -9.84 6.23
C VAL A 177 8.92 -10.93 6.71
N ASP A 178 9.22 -12.17 6.35
CA ASP A 178 8.52 -13.33 6.88
C ASP A 178 9.34 -14.08 7.92
N CYS A 179 8.65 -14.70 8.86
CA CYS A 179 9.24 -15.52 9.91
C CYS A 179 8.25 -16.57 10.41
N ALA A 180 8.74 -17.60 11.09
CA ALA A 180 7.87 -18.56 11.72
C ALA A 180 7.07 -17.93 12.86
N LYS A 181 5.81 -18.33 13.07
CA LYS A 181 4.90 -17.79 14.10
C LYS A 181 5.50 -17.74 15.51
N LYS A 182 6.33 -18.73 15.85
CA LYS A 182 7.01 -18.80 17.15
C LYS A 182 8.09 -17.74 17.34
N ASP A 183 8.63 -17.20 16.26
CA ASP A 183 9.77 -16.29 16.27
C ASP A 183 9.33 -14.82 16.06
N VAL A 184 8.03 -14.54 15.84
CA VAL A 184 7.50 -13.20 15.56
C VAL A 184 7.96 -12.18 16.59
N ALA A 185 7.82 -12.45 17.89
CA ALA A 185 8.18 -11.50 18.94
C ALA A 185 9.69 -11.20 18.99
N SER A 186 10.54 -12.22 18.78
CA SER A 186 11.99 -12.03 18.77
C SER A 186 12.48 -11.31 17.51
N VAL A 187 11.86 -11.59 16.37
CA VAL A 187 12.16 -10.89 15.11
C VAL A 187 11.69 -9.43 15.19
N GLU A 188 10.49 -9.17 15.72
CA GLU A 188 10.00 -7.81 15.94
C GLU A 188 10.95 -6.98 16.81
N GLN A 189 11.40 -7.56 17.94
CA GLN A 189 12.38 -6.88 18.81
C GLN A 189 13.68 -6.59 18.06
N SER A 190 14.19 -7.55 17.30
CA SER A 190 15.44 -7.38 16.55
C SER A 190 15.30 -6.32 15.43
N LEU A 191 14.14 -6.27 14.75
CA LEU A 191 13.84 -5.23 13.77
C LEU A 191 13.76 -3.85 14.42
N ASN A 192 13.08 -3.71 15.56
CA ASN A 192 13.00 -2.45 16.30
C ASN A 192 14.39 -1.98 16.76
N ASP A 193 15.23 -2.88 17.28
CA ASP A 193 16.59 -2.56 17.70
C ASP A 193 17.45 -2.12 16.50
N LEU A 194 17.35 -2.82 15.37
CA LEU A 194 18.06 -2.51 14.13
C LEU A 194 17.66 -1.15 13.55
N LEU A 195 16.38 -0.80 13.66
CA LEU A 195 15.82 0.43 13.08
C LEU A 195 15.86 1.63 14.04
N SER A 196 16.27 1.44 15.29
CA SER A 196 16.19 2.47 16.36
C SER A 196 16.86 3.79 16.00
N ASP A 197 17.96 3.74 15.25
CA ASP A 197 18.73 4.90 14.80
C ASP A 197 18.50 5.26 13.33
N THR A 198 17.52 4.62 12.67
CA THR A 198 17.25 4.83 11.25
C THR A 198 16.03 5.73 11.07
N SER A 199 16.20 6.85 10.38
CA SER A 199 15.08 7.73 10.00
C SER A 199 14.45 7.29 8.68
N HIS A 200 13.21 7.77 8.44
CA HIS A 200 12.45 7.54 7.20
C HIS A 200 12.10 6.08 6.89
N ILE A 201 12.05 5.23 7.91
CA ILE A 201 11.47 3.88 7.80
C ILE A 201 10.33 3.75 8.79
N LYS A 202 9.18 3.31 8.30
CA LYS A 202 8.03 2.90 9.09
C LYS A 202 7.99 1.38 9.14
N LEU A 203 7.91 0.83 10.35
CA LEU A 203 7.69 -0.61 10.58
C LEU A 203 6.22 -0.85 10.91
N ASN A 204 5.54 -1.61 10.06
CA ASN A 204 4.19 -2.10 10.28
C ASN A 204 4.25 -3.59 10.59
N THR A 205 3.37 -4.07 11.49
CA THR A 205 3.31 -5.48 11.85
C THR A 205 1.92 -6.04 11.56
N TYR A 206 1.84 -7.23 11.00
CA TYR A 206 0.56 -7.91 10.73
C TYR A 206 -0.28 -8.04 12.00
N HIS A 207 0.37 -8.29 13.14
CA HIS A 207 -0.32 -8.40 14.42
C HIS A 207 -0.98 -7.09 14.85
N ALA A 208 -0.32 -5.95 14.67
CA ALA A 208 -0.87 -4.64 15.00
C ALA A 208 -2.04 -4.29 14.07
N GLU A 209 -1.93 -4.57 12.78
CA GLU A 209 -3.01 -4.36 11.81
C GLU A 209 -4.22 -5.24 12.12
N LEU A 210 -4.00 -6.52 12.47
CA LEU A 210 -5.06 -7.43 12.89
C LEU A 210 -5.78 -6.91 14.15
N GLN A 211 -5.05 -6.45 15.16
CA GLN A 211 -5.64 -5.85 16.36
C GLN A 211 -6.47 -4.61 16.03
N THR A 212 -5.98 -3.76 15.15
CA THR A 212 -6.69 -2.56 14.70
C THR A 212 -7.99 -2.92 13.98
N ALA A 213 -7.96 -3.88 13.05
CA ALA A 213 -9.14 -4.37 12.34
C ALA A 213 -10.16 -5.03 13.29
N GLU A 214 -9.70 -5.82 14.26
CA GLU A 214 -10.56 -6.41 15.29
C GLU A 214 -11.22 -5.34 16.17
N TYR A 215 -10.47 -4.33 16.59
CA TYR A 215 -11.00 -3.22 17.38
C TYR A 215 -12.07 -2.46 16.61
N ALA A 216 -11.80 -2.08 15.35
CA ALA A 216 -12.78 -1.42 14.49
C ALA A 216 -14.05 -2.25 14.30
N SER A 217 -13.93 -3.56 14.08
CA SER A 217 -15.07 -4.49 13.97
C SER A 217 -15.90 -4.54 15.26
N ARG A 218 -15.25 -4.58 16.43
CA ARG A 218 -15.93 -4.56 17.75
C ARG A 218 -16.69 -3.25 17.97
N MET A 219 -16.07 -2.10 17.63
CA MET A 219 -16.70 -0.80 17.76
C MET A 219 -17.89 -0.63 16.82
N MET A 220 -17.80 -1.12 15.59
CA MET A 220 -18.91 -1.13 14.63
C MET A 220 -20.09 -1.97 15.15
N LYS A 221 -19.82 -3.18 15.66
CA LYS A 221 -20.86 -4.04 16.27
C LYS A 221 -21.53 -3.36 17.46
N LEU A 222 -20.76 -2.72 18.34
CA LEU A 222 -21.30 -1.97 19.49
C LEU A 222 -22.22 -0.84 19.01
N GLY A 223 -21.81 -0.08 18.00
CA GLY A 223 -22.64 0.98 17.39
C GLY A 223 -23.97 0.44 16.84
N CYS A 224 -23.92 -0.70 16.12
CA CYS A 224 -25.12 -1.37 15.62
C CYS A 224 -26.06 -1.81 16.76
N TYR A 225 -25.52 -2.39 17.83
CA TYR A 225 -26.32 -2.81 18.98
C TYR A 225 -26.99 -1.62 19.70
N LEU A 226 -26.26 -0.54 19.90
CA LEU A 226 -26.81 0.70 20.46
C LEU A 226 -27.94 1.26 19.58
N PHE A 227 -27.74 1.30 18.28
CA PHE A 227 -28.77 1.75 17.34
C PHE A 227 -30.03 0.87 17.42
N MET A 228 -29.86 -0.46 17.40
CA MET A 228 -30.99 -1.40 17.55
C MET A 228 -31.73 -1.21 18.88
N ALA A 229 -31.00 -0.98 19.98
CA ALA A 229 -31.61 -0.72 21.28
C ALA A 229 -32.44 0.56 21.29
N ILE A 230 -31.95 1.65 20.66
CA ILE A 230 -32.70 2.91 20.55
C ILE A 230 -33.97 2.73 19.71
N VAL A 231 -33.88 2.08 18.55
CA VAL A 231 -35.03 1.80 17.68
C VAL A 231 -36.04 0.91 18.39
N GLY A 232 -35.57 -0.11 19.12
CA GLY A 232 -36.42 -0.99 19.94
C GLY A 232 -37.18 -0.22 21.05
N LEU A 233 -36.49 0.70 21.73
CA LEU A 233 -37.08 1.56 22.75
C LEU A 233 -38.16 2.48 22.16
N ILE A 234 -37.92 3.10 21.02
CA ILE A 234 -38.88 3.96 20.32
C ILE A 234 -40.10 3.14 19.90
N GLY A 235 -39.88 1.94 19.35
CA GLY A 235 -40.96 1.02 18.97
C GLY A 235 -41.81 0.60 20.18
N PHE A 236 -41.19 0.27 21.30
CA PHE A 236 -41.86 -0.07 22.55
C PHE A 236 -42.69 1.10 23.11
N MET A 237 -42.11 2.32 23.12
CA MET A 237 -42.85 3.51 23.57
C MET A 237 -44.05 3.81 22.69
N ASN A 238 -43.97 3.67 21.38
CA ASN A 238 -45.06 3.85 20.45
C ASN A 238 -46.17 2.81 20.68
N LEU A 239 -45.80 1.55 20.93
CA LEU A 239 -46.77 0.49 21.26
C LEU A 239 -47.47 0.76 22.58
N ALA A 240 -46.73 1.14 23.62
CA ALA A 240 -47.27 1.50 24.92
C ALA A 240 -48.28 2.67 24.84
N ASN A 241 -47.92 3.73 24.11
CA ASN A 241 -48.80 4.88 23.88
C ASN A 241 -50.08 4.47 23.16
N THR A 242 -49.99 3.62 22.14
CA THR A 242 -51.16 3.11 21.40
C THR A 242 -52.06 2.28 22.31
N MET A 243 -51.54 1.45 23.18
CA MET A 243 -52.30 0.66 24.15
C MET A 243 -53.01 1.55 25.17
N ILE A 244 -52.33 2.57 25.72
CA ILE A 244 -52.92 3.53 26.68
C ILE A 244 -54.09 4.27 26.03
N ILE A 245 -53.93 4.78 24.82
CA ILE A 245 -54.99 5.47 24.09
C ILE A 245 -56.20 4.54 23.89
N ASN A 246 -56.00 3.29 23.47
CA ASN A 246 -57.08 2.33 23.26
C ASN A 246 -57.84 1.95 24.54
N ILE A 247 -57.19 2.01 25.71
CA ILE A 247 -57.81 1.71 27.01
C ILE A 247 -58.63 2.92 27.53
N THR A 248 -58.10 4.14 27.26
CA THR A 248 -58.71 5.37 27.79
C THR A 248 -59.91 5.89 26.93
N THR A 249 -60.07 5.39 25.70
CA THR A 249 -61.09 5.79 24.75
C THR A 249 -62.28 4.82 24.72
N LYS A 250 -62.27 3.78 25.55
CA LYS A 250 -63.43 2.91 25.81
C LYS A 250 -64.11 3.28 27.11
#